data_a7e1b3b5dc35e392f84dbd5be7a94299
#
_entry.id   a7e1b3b5dc35e392f84dbd5be7a94299
#
_cell.length_a   1.000
_cell.length_b   1.000
_cell.length_c   1.000
_cell.angle_alpha   90.00
_cell.angle_beta   90.00
_cell.angle_gamma   90.00
#
_symmetry.space_group_name_H-M   'P 1'
#
loop_
_entity.id
_entity.type
_entity.pdbx_description
1 polymer ?
#
loop_
_entity_poly.entity_id
_entity_poly.type
_entity_poly.pdbx_seq_one_letter_code
_entity_poly.pdbx_strand_id
1 'polypeptide(L)'
;MSEASEFRHLVRISGRDLDGGKKLIVALSDLKGVGYNFANVITTRLSLDPRVRLGTLSEQQVKEVEDAIQSTSRGALPRWYYKRRNDPETGEAKQLLGSDLDFIQKNDIEDEKNIQSWKGVRHGLGLKVRGQRTRTTGRKGRTVGVRKATLVAAAKEAAKKEEK
;
A
#
# COMPACT_ATOMS: atom_id res chain seq x y z
N MET A 1 -29.19 19.28 -21.48
CA MET A 1 -27.96 19.02 -22.24
C MET A 1 -26.97 18.47 -21.23
N SER A 2 -26.66 17.18 -21.30
CA SER A 2 -25.68 16.56 -20.44
C SER A 2 -24.29 17.08 -20.85
N GLU A 3 -23.64 17.85 -19.99
CA GLU A 3 -22.23 18.17 -20.14
C GLU A 3 -21.49 16.86 -20.28
N ALA A 4 -20.89 16.63 -21.45
CA ALA A 4 -19.99 15.51 -21.65
C ALA A 4 -18.82 15.72 -20.71
N SER A 5 -18.83 15.03 -19.57
CA SER A 5 -17.74 15.10 -18.61
C SER A 5 -16.47 14.61 -19.32
N GLU A 6 -15.51 15.51 -19.51
CA GLU A 6 -14.22 15.14 -20.09
C GLU A 6 -13.63 13.98 -19.30
N PHE A 7 -13.17 12.93 -20.01
CA PHE A 7 -12.57 11.78 -19.36
C PHE A 7 -11.27 12.19 -18.66
N ARG A 8 -11.19 11.96 -17.36
CA ARG A 8 -10.02 12.28 -16.54
C ARG A 8 -9.10 11.07 -16.41
N HIS A 9 -7.90 11.19 -16.93
CA HIS A 9 -6.89 10.13 -16.85
C HIS A 9 -6.36 9.90 -15.44
N LEU A 10 -6.29 10.96 -14.62
CA LEU A 10 -5.87 10.90 -13.22
C LEU A 10 -6.96 11.50 -12.34
N VAL A 11 -7.32 10.78 -11.30
CA VAL A 11 -8.30 11.21 -10.28
C VAL A 11 -7.65 11.07 -8.92
N ARG A 12 -7.64 12.14 -8.13
CA ARG A 12 -7.07 12.14 -6.79
C ARG A 12 -8.14 11.78 -5.77
N ILE A 13 -7.89 10.73 -4.98
CA ILE A 13 -8.78 10.26 -3.91
C ILE A 13 -7.94 9.98 -2.66
N SER A 14 -8.36 10.54 -1.52
CA SER A 14 -7.68 10.38 -0.22
C SER A 14 -6.18 10.65 -0.30
N GLY A 15 -5.78 11.69 -1.03
CA GLY A 15 -4.40 12.13 -1.17
C GLY A 15 -3.52 11.28 -2.12
N ARG A 16 -4.09 10.31 -2.84
CA ARG A 16 -3.39 9.47 -3.81
C ARG A 16 -3.98 9.64 -5.21
N ASP A 17 -3.12 9.72 -6.20
CA ASP A 17 -3.52 9.79 -7.61
C ASP A 17 -3.79 8.38 -8.13
N LEU A 18 -4.98 8.18 -8.67
CA LEU A 18 -5.48 6.92 -9.21
C LEU A 18 -5.68 7.02 -10.73
N ASP A 19 -5.44 5.93 -11.42
CA ASP A 19 -5.63 5.82 -12.87
C ASP A 19 -7.13 5.79 -13.22
N GLY A 20 -7.60 6.81 -13.92
CA GLY A 20 -8.98 6.94 -14.37
C GLY A 20 -9.39 5.90 -15.42
N GLY A 21 -8.43 5.26 -16.10
CA GLY A 21 -8.71 4.20 -17.09
C GLY A 21 -9.18 2.89 -16.44
N LYS A 22 -8.93 2.69 -15.13
CA LYS A 22 -9.32 1.50 -14.40
C LYS A 22 -10.81 1.52 -14.03
N LYS A 23 -11.38 0.31 -13.86
CA LYS A 23 -12.72 0.16 -13.28
C LYS A 23 -12.74 0.66 -11.86
N LEU A 24 -13.85 1.26 -11.42
CA LEU A 24 -14.00 1.89 -10.10
C LEU A 24 -13.53 1.00 -8.95
N ILE A 25 -13.98 -0.25 -8.87
CA ILE A 25 -13.55 -1.18 -7.80
C ILE A 25 -12.04 -1.42 -7.83
N VAL A 26 -11.45 -1.60 -9.03
CA VAL A 26 -10.02 -1.87 -9.15
C VAL A 26 -9.21 -0.63 -8.78
N ALA A 27 -9.62 0.54 -9.25
CA ALA A 27 -8.98 1.80 -8.91
C ALA A 27 -9.02 2.06 -7.40
N LEU A 28 -10.17 1.84 -6.75
CA LEU A 28 -10.28 1.97 -5.30
C LEU A 28 -9.42 0.94 -4.55
N SER A 29 -9.26 -0.27 -5.07
CA SER A 29 -8.40 -1.28 -4.44
C SER A 29 -6.90 -0.97 -4.52
N ASP A 30 -6.48 -0.04 -5.37
CA ASP A 30 -5.10 0.46 -5.43
C ASP A 30 -4.78 1.40 -4.24
N LEU A 31 -5.80 1.89 -3.54
CA LEU A 31 -5.62 2.66 -2.31
C LEU A 31 -5.11 1.75 -1.20
N LYS A 32 -4.04 2.19 -0.53
CA LYS A 32 -3.48 1.46 0.58
C LYS A 32 -4.47 1.38 1.74
N GLY A 33 -4.80 0.18 2.18
CA GLY A 33 -5.82 -0.04 3.20
C GLY A 33 -7.20 -0.38 2.66
N VAL A 34 -7.48 -0.10 1.39
CA VAL A 34 -8.72 -0.48 0.71
C VAL A 34 -8.48 -1.79 -0.06
N GLY A 35 -9.24 -2.81 0.23
CA GLY A 35 -9.24 -4.06 -0.53
C GLY A 35 -10.47 -4.14 -1.43
N TYR A 36 -10.51 -5.14 -2.31
CA TYR A 36 -11.62 -5.35 -3.22
C TYR A 36 -13.00 -5.40 -2.53
N ASN A 37 -13.09 -6.10 -1.40
CA ASN A 37 -14.33 -6.20 -0.63
C ASN A 37 -14.75 -4.83 -0.07
N PHE A 38 -13.82 -4.05 0.46
CA PHE A 38 -14.11 -2.72 1.00
C PHE A 38 -14.54 -1.76 -0.12
N ALA A 39 -13.87 -1.80 -1.27
CA ALA A 39 -14.26 -1.06 -2.45
C ALA A 39 -15.69 -1.43 -2.92
N ASN A 40 -16.04 -2.73 -2.90
CA ASN A 40 -17.37 -3.19 -3.25
C ASN A 40 -18.45 -2.67 -2.29
N VAL A 41 -18.18 -2.62 -1.00
CA VAL A 41 -19.11 -2.03 -0.02
C VAL A 41 -19.34 -0.55 -0.29
N ILE A 42 -18.30 0.21 -0.63
CA ILE A 42 -18.42 1.64 -0.96
C ILE A 42 -19.26 1.83 -2.22
N THR A 43 -18.96 1.09 -3.28
CA THR A 43 -19.73 1.19 -4.55
C THR A 43 -21.19 0.80 -4.37
N THR A 44 -21.49 -0.24 -3.58
CA THR A 44 -22.87 -0.65 -3.27
C THR A 44 -23.59 0.41 -2.44
N ARG A 45 -22.91 1.00 -1.44
CA ARG A 45 -23.50 2.05 -0.59
C ARG A 45 -23.88 3.30 -1.37
N LEU A 46 -23.07 3.66 -2.37
CA LEU A 46 -23.32 4.82 -3.24
C LEU A 46 -24.17 4.47 -4.47
N SER A 47 -24.60 3.20 -4.62
CA SER A 47 -25.35 2.71 -5.77
C SER A 47 -24.66 3.00 -7.11
N LEU A 48 -23.31 3.03 -7.10
CA LEU A 48 -22.50 3.22 -8.30
C LEU A 48 -22.24 1.89 -8.99
N ASP A 49 -22.23 1.90 -10.33
CA ASP A 49 -21.85 0.69 -11.08
C ASP A 49 -20.34 0.41 -10.91
N PRO A 50 -19.98 -0.76 -10.36
CA PRO A 50 -18.60 -1.15 -10.11
C PRO A 50 -17.76 -1.27 -11.39
N ARG A 51 -18.40 -1.39 -12.55
CA ARG A 51 -17.74 -1.57 -13.86
C ARG A 51 -17.38 -0.27 -14.56
N VAL A 52 -17.98 0.83 -14.13
CA VAL A 52 -17.69 2.18 -14.66
C VAL A 52 -16.22 2.53 -14.46
N ARG A 53 -15.62 3.25 -15.38
CA ARG A 53 -14.25 3.73 -15.25
C ARG A 53 -14.20 4.92 -14.29
N LEU A 54 -13.16 4.99 -13.45
CA LEU A 54 -13.03 6.07 -12.49
C LEU A 54 -13.01 7.47 -13.13
N GLY A 55 -12.37 7.59 -14.30
CA GLY A 55 -12.25 8.85 -15.00
C GLY A 55 -13.54 9.41 -15.61
N THR A 56 -14.64 8.64 -15.66
CA THR A 56 -15.95 9.10 -16.13
C THR A 56 -16.84 9.65 -15.03
N LEU A 57 -16.42 9.52 -13.76
CA LEU A 57 -17.18 10.04 -12.62
C LEU A 57 -17.12 11.57 -12.56
N SER A 58 -18.22 12.20 -12.16
CA SER A 58 -18.25 13.64 -11.90
C SER A 58 -17.46 14.00 -10.65
N GLU A 59 -17.08 15.26 -10.50
CA GLU A 59 -16.37 15.71 -9.27
C GLU A 59 -17.18 15.53 -8.01
N GLN A 60 -18.49 15.69 -8.12
CA GLN A 60 -19.40 15.45 -7.00
C GLN A 60 -19.37 13.98 -6.57
N GLN A 61 -19.45 13.05 -7.51
CA GLN A 61 -19.36 11.62 -7.23
C GLN A 61 -17.99 11.22 -6.65
N VAL A 62 -16.91 11.85 -7.08
CA VAL A 62 -15.57 11.60 -6.50
C VAL A 62 -15.50 12.06 -5.04
N LYS A 63 -16.09 13.22 -4.71
CA LYS A 63 -16.20 13.69 -3.32
C LYS A 63 -17.08 12.77 -2.47
N GLU A 64 -18.22 12.34 -3.00
CA GLU A 64 -19.08 11.36 -2.31
C GLU A 64 -18.35 10.04 -2.03
N VAL A 65 -17.50 9.58 -2.97
CA VAL A 65 -16.66 8.41 -2.76
C VAL A 65 -15.63 8.65 -1.64
N GLU A 66 -14.99 9.82 -1.59
CA GLU A 66 -14.06 10.17 -0.50
C GLU A 66 -14.76 10.21 0.87
N ASP A 67 -15.89 10.85 0.95
CA ASP A 67 -16.69 10.93 2.18
C ASP A 67 -17.19 9.55 2.61
N ALA A 68 -17.62 8.72 1.65
CA ALA A 68 -18.01 7.34 1.92
C ALA A 68 -16.84 6.50 2.43
N ILE A 69 -15.65 6.65 1.89
CA ILE A 69 -14.43 5.98 2.36
C ILE A 69 -14.14 6.38 3.82
N GLN A 70 -14.17 7.67 4.12
CA GLN A 70 -13.90 8.18 5.47
C GLN A 70 -14.97 7.76 6.49
N SER A 71 -16.24 7.90 6.13
CA SER A 71 -17.36 7.51 7.02
C SER A 71 -17.38 6.01 7.28
N THR A 72 -17.12 5.20 6.23
CA THR A 72 -17.09 3.74 6.34
C THR A 72 -15.88 3.27 7.16
N SER A 73 -14.77 3.97 7.12
CA SER A 73 -13.58 3.64 7.91
C SER A 73 -13.77 3.85 9.42
N ARG A 74 -14.70 4.72 9.83
CA ARG A 74 -14.92 5.16 11.23
C ARG A 74 -16.07 4.47 11.97
N GLY A 75 -16.60 3.35 11.49
CA GLY A 75 -17.57 2.57 12.29
C GLY A 75 -18.89 2.26 11.62
N ALA A 76 -19.04 2.50 10.32
CA ALA A 76 -20.28 2.20 9.58
C ALA A 76 -20.47 0.69 9.27
N LEU A 77 -19.50 -0.15 9.60
CA LEU A 77 -19.51 -1.58 9.31
C LEU A 77 -19.39 -2.42 10.60
N PRO A 78 -19.79 -3.70 10.55
CA PRO A 78 -19.61 -4.62 11.68
C PRO A 78 -18.14 -4.76 12.07
N ARG A 79 -17.87 -4.88 13.37
CA ARG A 79 -16.50 -4.95 13.92
C ARG A 79 -15.61 -6.02 13.27
N TRP A 80 -16.18 -7.14 12.88
CA TRP A 80 -15.45 -8.25 12.25
C TRP A 80 -14.94 -7.93 10.83
N TYR A 81 -15.48 -6.90 10.20
CA TYR A 81 -15.11 -6.50 8.84
C TYR A 81 -13.81 -5.67 8.80
N TYR A 82 -13.53 -4.92 9.87
CA TYR A 82 -12.36 -4.05 9.93
C TYR A 82 -11.06 -4.84 10.07
N LYS A 83 -9.98 -4.34 9.44
CA LYS A 83 -8.65 -4.94 9.56
C LYS A 83 -8.08 -4.79 10.97
N ARG A 84 -8.24 -3.61 11.59
CA ARG A 84 -7.88 -3.35 12.98
C ARG A 84 -9.13 -3.52 13.84
N ARG A 85 -9.38 -4.75 14.28
CA ARG A 85 -10.59 -5.12 15.04
C ARG A 85 -10.57 -4.62 16.47
N ASN A 86 -9.39 -4.41 17.02
CA ASN A 86 -9.14 -3.96 18.37
C ASN A 86 -7.85 -3.13 18.35
N ASP A 87 -8.00 -1.84 18.51
CA ASP A 87 -6.86 -0.93 18.65
C ASP A 87 -6.31 -1.06 20.08
N PRO A 88 -5.01 -1.28 20.31
CA PRO A 88 -4.47 -1.47 21.65
C PRO A 88 -4.69 -0.26 22.57
N GLU A 89 -4.75 0.95 22.03
CA GLU A 89 -4.95 2.17 22.81
C GLU A 89 -6.42 2.47 23.07
N THR A 90 -7.27 2.40 22.03
CA THR A 90 -8.68 2.85 22.11
C THR A 90 -9.67 1.70 22.25
N GLY A 91 -9.29 0.47 21.94
CA GLY A 91 -10.19 -0.70 21.91
C GLY A 91 -11.19 -0.69 20.75
N GLU A 92 -11.17 0.31 19.90
CA GLU A 92 -12.12 0.49 18.80
C GLU A 92 -11.72 -0.31 17.56
N ALA A 93 -12.73 -0.66 16.75
CA ALA A 93 -12.51 -1.26 15.45
C ALA A 93 -12.50 -0.18 14.38
N LYS A 94 -11.41 -0.07 13.63
CA LYS A 94 -11.26 0.95 12.58
C LYS A 94 -10.53 0.40 11.35
N GLN A 95 -10.80 1.00 10.21
CA GLN A 95 -10.08 0.74 8.96
C GLN A 95 -9.04 1.84 8.78
N LEU A 96 -7.79 1.44 8.72
CA LEU A 96 -6.68 2.36 8.49
C LEU A 96 -6.43 2.49 6.99
N LEU A 97 -6.20 3.71 6.53
CA LEU A 97 -6.06 4.06 5.13
C LEU A 97 -4.76 4.83 4.89
N GLY A 98 -4.16 4.65 3.73
CA GLY A 98 -3.06 5.47 3.24
C GLY A 98 -1.89 5.64 4.22
N SER A 99 -1.60 6.88 4.55
CA SER A 99 -0.53 7.28 5.48
C SER A 99 -0.76 6.81 6.92
N ASP A 100 -2.01 6.83 7.38
CA ASP A 100 -2.35 6.42 8.76
C ASP A 100 -2.05 4.94 8.98
N LEU A 101 -2.29 4.11 7.96
CA LEU A 101 -1.91 2.70 7.99
C LEU A 101 -0.40 2.53 8.15
N ASP A 102 0.40 3.32 7.41
CA ASP A 102 1.86 3.25 7.48
C ASP A 102 2.39 3.73 8.82
N PHE A 103 1.80 4.80 9.33
CA PHE A 103 2.18 5.37 10.63
C PHE A 103 1.91 4.37 11.76
N ILE A 104 0.68 3.89 11.85
CA ILE A 104 0.30 2.94 12.91
C ILE A 104 1.07 1.62 12.78
N GLN A 105 1.32 1.14 11.55
CA GLN A 105 2.14 -0.05 11.37
C GLN A 105 3.59 0.14 11.86
N LYS A 106 4.16 1.33 11.69
CA LYS A 106 5.49 1.65 12.24
C LYS A 106 5.48 1.70 13.75
N ASN A 107 4.45 2.33 14.35
CA ASN A 107 4.30 2.38 15.79
C ASN A 107 4.14 0.97 16.39
N ASP A 108 3.28 0.13 15.83
CA ASP A 108 3.11 -1.26 16.29
C ASP A 108 4.44 -2.05 16.25
N ILE A 109 5.30 -1.79 15.25
CA ILE A 109 6.64 -2.41 15.17
C ILE A 109 7.59 -1.82 16.21
N GLU A 110 7.50 -0.53 16.46
CA GLU A 110 8.32 0.17 17.45
C GLU A 110 7.97 -0.28 18.86
N ASP A 111 6.70 -0.44 19.17
CA ASP A 111 6.22 -0.98 20.44
C ASP A 111 6.74 -2.40 20.68
N GLU A 112 6.68 -3.28 19.68
CA GLU A 112 7.24 -4.62 19.77
C GLU A 112 8.76 -4.61 19.99
N LYS A 113 9.49 -3.63 19.46
CA LYS A 113 10.92 -3.46 19.71
C LYS A 113 11.20 -2.94 21.13
N ASN A 114 10.40 -1.98 21.61
CA ASN A 114 10.54 -1.40 22.93
C ASN A 114 10.28 -2.44 24.04
N ILE A 115 9.30 -3.31 23.84
CA ILE A 115 9.01 -4.45 24.73
C ILE A 115 10.09 -5.54 24.63
N GLN A 116 11.00 -5.44 23.64
CA GLN A 116 12.03 -6.45 23.34
C GLN A 116 11.45 -7.85 23.07
N SER A 117 10.26 -7.89 22.50
CA SER A 117 9.65 -9.15 22.08
C SER A 117 10.49 -9.84 21.00
N TRP A 118 10.35 -11.17 20.87
CA TRP A 118 11.03 -11.91 19.80
C TRP A 118 10.68 -11.35 18.41
N LYS A 119 9.42 -10.92 18.20
CA LYS A 119 9.00 -10.24 16.97
C LYS A 119 9.75 -8.92 16.77
N GLY A 120 9.89 -8.11 17.82
CA GLY A 120 10.62 -6.84 17.79
C GLY A 120 12.08 -7.01 17.44
N VAL A 121 12.76 -7.97 18.04
CA VAL A 121 14.15 -8.31 17.72
C VAL A 121 14.28 -8.72 16.25
N ARG A 122 13.37 -9.56 15.75
CA ARG A 122 13.37 -9.98 14.34
C ARG A 122 13.14 -8.82 13.38
N HIS A 123 12.24 -7.90 13.72
CA HIS A 123 12.02 -6.66 12.95
C HIS A 123 13.26 -5.75 12.97
N GLY A 124 13.92 -5.61 14.12
CA GLY A 124 15.16 -4.84 14.25
C GLY A 124 16.28 -5.36 13.35
N LEU A 125 16.44 -6.67 13.26
CA LEU A 125 17.43 -7.34 12.40
C LEU A 125 16.99 -7.43 10.91
N GLY A 126 15.77 -7.04 10.57
CA GLY A 126 15.22 -7.17 9.22
C GLY A 126 14.99 -8.62 8.77
N LEU A 127 14.81 -9.52 9.72
CA LEU A 127 14.60 -10.94 9.49
C LEU A 127 13.11 -11.29 9.38
N LYS A 128 12.81 -12.48 8.85
CA LYS A 128 11.43 -13.01 8.80
C LYS A 128 10.90 -13.24 10.21
N VAL A 129 9.67 -12.79 10.49
CA VAL A 129 9.09 -12.74 11.85
C VAL A 129 8.24 -13.97 12.18
N ARG A 130 7.69 -14.65 11.17
CA ARG A 130 6.71 -15.74 11.33
C ARG A 130 7.31 -17.14 11.31
N GLY A 131 8.51 -17.32 11.84
CA GLY A 131 9.17 -18.63 11.92
C GLY A 131 9.63 -19.22 10.58
N GLN A 132 9.66 -18.40 9.52
CA GLN A 132 10.08 -18.87 8.18
C GLN A 132 11.57 -19.20 8.16
N ARG A 133 11.92 -20.18 7.33
CA ARG A 133 13.31 -20.61 7.11
C ARG A 133 14.17 -19.46 6.60
N THR A 134 15.35 -19.28 7.19
CA THR A 134 16.29 -18.20 6.83
C THR A 134 17.55 -18.69 6.11
N ARG A 135 17.77 -20.02 6.04
CA ARG A 135 18.95 -20.58 5.40
C ARG A 135 19.03 -20.29 3.89
N THR A 136 17.89 -20.33 3.21
CA THR A 136 17.79 -20.14 1.75
C THR A 136 16.98 -18.92 1.35
N THR A 137 16.17 -18.36 2.27
CA THR A 137 15.28 -17.24 2.03
C THR A 137 15.59 -16.07 2.95
N GLY A 138 15.14 -14.87 2.59
CA GLY A 138 15.34 -13.66 3.41
C GLY A 138 16.75 -13.07 3.31
N ARG A 139 17.57 -13.55 2.40
CA ARG A 139 18.88 -12.96 2.12
C ARG A 139 18.69 -11.67 1.32
N LYS A 140 19.26 -10.58 1.81
CA LYS A 140 19.26 -9.27 1.15
C LYS A 140 20.65 -9.02 0.57
N GLY A 141 20.68 -8.41 -0.62
CA GLY A 141 21.92 -8.02 -1.29
C GLY A 141 22.43 -9.02 -2.31
N ARG A 142 23.55 -8.69 -2.92
CA ARG A 142 24.25 -9.52 -3.90
C ARG A 142 25.13 -10.56 -3.19
N THR A 143 25.35 -11.69 -3.86
CA THR A 143 26.38 -12.64 -3.45
C THR A 143 27.73 -11.91 -3.34
N VAL A 144 28.35 -11.99 -2.18
CA VAL A 144 29.70 -11.44 -1.97
C VAL A 144 30.67 -12.38 -2.67
N GLY A 145 31.51 -11.83 -3.54
CA GLY A 145 32.53 -12.59 -4.27
C GLY A 145 32.99 -11.84 -5.52
N VAL A 146 34.07 -12.26 -6.08
CA VAL A 146 34.66 -11.67 -7.27
C VAL A 146 33.85 -12.12 -8.50
N ARG A 147 33.35 -11.17 -9.28
CA ARG A 147 32.65 -11.45 -10.55
C ARG A 147 33.63 -11.32 -11.71
N LYS A 148 33.62 -12.29 -12.63
CA LYS A 148 34.41 -12.19 -13.87
C LYS A 148 34.18 -10.87 -14.62
N ALA A 149 32.97 -10.41 -14.68
CA ALA A 149 32.60 -9.13 -15.34
C ALA A 149 33.28 -7.89 -14.71
N THR A 150 33.39 -7.84 -13.38
CA THR A 150 34.07 -6.73 -12.68
C THR A 150 35.59 -6.80 -12.84
N LEU A 151 36.16 -8.00 -12.87
CA LEU A 151 37.58 -8.18 -13.15
C LEU A 151 37.93 -7.75 -14.58
N VAL A 152 37.13 -8.15 -15.56
CA VAL A 152 37.33 -7.74 -16.97
C VAL A 152 37.18 -6.25 -17.16
N ALA A 153 36.20 -5.60 -16.48
CA ALA A 153 36.02 -4.15 -16.53
C ALA A 153 37.24 -3.44 -15.90
N ALA A 154 37.68 -3.87 -14.73
CA ALA A 154 38.84 -3.28 -14.05
C ALA A 154 40.12 -3.46 -14.87
N ALA A 155 40.34 -4.62 -15.50
CA ALA A 155 41.48 -4.88 -16.39
C ALA A 155 41.45 -3.98 -17.65
N LYS A 156 40.28 -3.75 -18.24
CA LYS A 156 40.12 -2.84 -19.38
C LYS A 156 40.36 -1.38 -18.99
N GLU A 157 39.97 -0.95 -17.81
CA GLU A 157 40.26 0.40 -17.30
C GLU A 157 41.77 0.58 -17.00
N ALA A 158 42.43 -0.44 -16.46
CA ALA A 158 43.86 -0.41 -16.21
C ALA A 158 44.66 -0.31 -17.54
N ALA A 159 44.31 -1.15 -18.50
CA ALA A 159 44.96 -1.12 -19.82
C ALA A 159 44.78 0.25 -20.53
N LYS A 160 43.59 0.87 -20.39
CA LYS A 160 43.31 2.16 -20.98
C LYS A 160 44.05 3.35 -20.30
N LYS A 161 44.51 3.15 -19.05
CA LYS A 161 45.36 4.11 -18.33
C LYS A 161 46.84 4.00 -18.68
N GLU A 162 47.30 2.83 -19.11
CA GLU A 162 48.68 2.58 -19.55
C GLU A 162 48.95 3.08 -20.99
N GLU A 163 47.87 3.21 -21.80
CA GLU A 163 47.93 3.73 -23.16
C GLU A 163 47.83 5.27 -23.26
N LYS A 164 47.71 5.98 -22.12
CA LYS A 164 47.66 7.45 -22.04
C LYS A 164 48.92 8.00 -21.37
#